data_296dbf304b3564ae4fe1d87f28ee71b9
#
_entry.id   296dbf304b3564ae4fe1d87f28ee71b9
#
_cell.length_a   1.000
_cell.length_b   1.000
_cell.length_c   1.000
_cell.angle_alpha   90.00
_cell.angle_beta   90.00
_cell.angle_gamma   90.00
#
_symmetry.space_group_name_H-M   'P 1'
#
loop_
_entity.id
_entity.type
_entity.pdbx_description
1 polymer ?
#
loop_
_entity_poly.entity_id
_entity_poly.type
_entity_poly.pdbx_seq_one_letter_code
_entity_poly.pdbx_strand_id
1 'polypeptide(L)'
;MKITRITGTFPSTSGLCRCRYYMYIPENPRAAVMLSHGMCEYFQRYCGFAEFLCRNGIALVGNDHIGHGNSVSDRDMLGYFGEAGGYMYMVKDLHRMRALSLIHI
;
A
#
# COMPACT_ATOMS: atom_id res chain seq x y z
N MET A 1 -22.58 1.60 8.01
CA MET A 1 -21.24 1.38 8.58
C MET A 1 -20.28 2.48 8.11
N LYS A 2 -19.47 2.99 9.02
CA LYS A 2 -18.47 4.00 8.71
C LYS A 2 -17.13 3.33 8.40
N ILE A 3 -16.52 3.71 7.28
CA ILE A 3 -15.17 3.28 6.91
C ILE A 3 -14.27 4.50 6.93
N THR A 4 -13.18 4.45 7.70
CA THR A 4 -12.16 5.49 7.70
C THR A 4 -11.14 5.19 6.62
N ARG A 5 -10.95 6.12 5.70
CA ARG A 5 -9.98 6.00 4.61
C ARG A 5 -8.82 6.93 4.88
N ILE A 6 -7.62 6.38 4.92
CA ILE A 6 -6.39 7.14 5.15
C ILE A 6 -5.45 6.91 3.97
N THR A 7 -4.88 7.97 3.47
CA THR A 7 -3.85 7.89 2.43
C THR A 7 -2.73 8.87 2.74
N GLY A 8 -1.55 8.53 2.31
CA GLY A 8 -0.37 9.36 2.51
C GLY A 8 0.82 8.78 1.75
N THR A 9 2.00 9.22 2.09
CA THR A 9 3.22 8.71 1.46
C THR A 9 4.28 8.46 2.52
N PHE A 10 5.22 7.55 2.19
CA PHE A 10 6.45 7.37 2.95
C PHE A 10 7.61 7.21 1.96
N PRO A 11 8.86 7.55 2.36
CA PRO A 11 10.01 7.38 1.48
C PRO A 11 10.23 5.90 1.18
N SER A 12 10.35 5.55 -0.11
CA SER A 12 10.75 4.20 -0.48
C SER A 12 12.18 3.92 -0.01
N THR A 13 12.44 2.70 0.41
CA THR A 13 13.79 2.26 0.76
C THR A 13 14.73 2.29 -0.43
N SER A 14 14.19 2.32 -1.66
CA SER A 14 14.98 2.41 -2.90
C SER A 14 15.60 3.79 -3.11
N GLY A 15 15.04 4.83 -2.52
CA GLY A 15 15.44 6.21 -2.79
C GLY A 15 14.91 6.77 -4.11
N LEU A 16 14.15 5.98 -4.88
CA LEU A 16 13.65 6.40 -6.20
C LEU A 16 12.42 7.30 -6.13
N CYS A 17 11.59 7.12 -5.10
CA CYS A 17 10.32 7.84 -5.00
C CYS A 17 9.77 7.74 -3.59
N ARG A 18 8.61 8.37 -3.37
CA ARG A 18 7.80 8.13 -2.18
C ARG A 18 6.72 7.11 -2.55
N CYS A 19 6.47 6.17 -1.64
CA CYS A 19 5.39 5.21 -1.81
C CYS A 19 4.08 5.80 -1.33
N ARG A 20 3.03 5.71 -2.14
CA ARG A 20 1.67 6.07 -1.75
C ARG A 20 1.07 4.89 -0.99
N TYR A 21 0.53 5.15 0.20
CA TYR A 21 -0.14 4.11 0.99
C TYR A 21 -1.61 4.40 1.14
N TYR A 22 -2.36 3.36 1.50
CA TYR A 22 -3.81 3.40 1.66
C TYR A 22 -4.22 2.53 2.83
N MET A 23 -5.17 3.00 3.62
CA MET A 23 -5.76 2.22 4.71
C MET A 23 -7.28 2.38 4.65
N TYR A 24 -7.99 1.26 4.70
CA TYR A 24 -9.43 1.21 4.84
C TYR A 24 -9.72 0.55 6.17
N ILE A 25 -10.25 1.31 7.12
CA ILE A 25 -10.39 0.87 8.51
C ILE A 25 -11.88 0.94 8.89
N PRO A 26 -12.51 -0.20 9.25
CA PRO A 26 -13.89 -0.20 9.73
C PRO A 26 -13.96 0.25 11.18
N GLU A 27 -15.19 0.50 11.67
CA GLU A 27 -15.39 0.69 13.11
C GLU A 27 -15.03 -0.61 13.83
N ASN A 28 -14.29 -0.49 14.93
CA ASN A 28 -13.90 -1.63 15.77
C ASN A 28 -13.31 -2.79 14.96
N PRO A 29 -12.21 -2.57 14.26
CA PRO A 29 -11.62 -3.64 13.44
C PRO A 29 -11.16 -4.81 14.32
N ARG A 30 -11.50 -6.03 13.90
CA ARG A 30 -11.09 -7.27 14.60
C ARG A 30 -9.86 -7.92 13.98
N ALA A 31 -9.46 -7.47 12.78
CA ALA A 31 -8.30 -7.96 12.07
C ALA A 31 -7.88 -6.97 11.00
N ALA A 32 -6.67 -7.11 10.51
CA ALA A 32 -6.16 -6.32 9.40
C ALA A 32 -5.47 -7.24 8.40
N VAL A 33 -5.67 -6.95 7.12
CA VAL A 33 -5.00 -7.63 6.02
C VAL A 33 -4.11 -6.62 5.32
N MET A 34 -2.88 -6.99 5.03
CA MET A 34 -1.97 -6.17 4.24
C MET A 34 -1.94 -6.70 2.81
N LEU A 35 -2.26 -5.83 1.85
CA LEU A 35 -2.29 -6.18 0.44
C LEU A 35 -0.96 -5.86 -0.22
N SER A 36 -0.42 -6.84 -0.93
CA SER A 36 0.70 -6.66 -1.85
C SER A 36 0.17 -6.93 -3.26
N HIS A 37 0.00 -5.87 -4.05
CA HIS A 37 -0.55 -6.03 -5.40
C HIS A 37 0.46 -6.69 -6.34
N GLY A 38 -0.04 -7.19 -7.48
CA GLY A 38 0.80 -7.83 -8.48
C GLY A 38 1.46 -6.86 -9.43
N MET A 39 2.27 -7.40 -10.33
CA MET A 39 2.95 -6.63 -11.37
C MET A 39 1.92 -5.92 -12.26
N CYS A 40 2.20 -4.66 -12.60
CA CYS A 40 1.33 -3.82 -13.42
C CYS A 40 -0.05 -3.55 -12.79
N GLU A 41 -0.16 -3.76 -11.49
CA GLU A 41 -1.35 -3.42 -10.71
C GLU A 41 -1.10 -2.18 -9.84
N TYR A 42 -2.06 -1.87 -8.99
CA TYR A 42 -1.96 -0.79 -7.99
C TYR A 42 -2.98 -1.07 -6.90
N PHE A 43 -2.78 -0.48 -5.72
CA PHE A 43 -3.61 -0.79 -4.55
C PHE A 43 -5.09 -0.50 -4.79
N GLN A 44 -5.42 0.65 -5.39
CA GLN A 44 -6.82 1.08 -5.54
C GLN A 44 -7.65 0.20 -6.48
N ARG A 45 -7.00 -0.67 -7.24
CA ARG A 45 -7.69 -1.71 -8.00
C ARG A 45 -8.54 -2.60 -7.10
N TYR A 46 -8.16 -2.70 -5.82
CA TYR A 46 -8.81 -3.57 -4.83
C TYR A 46 -9.75 -2.81 -3.90
N CYS A 47 -10.17 -1.59 -4.26
CA CYS A 47 -11.04 -0.78 -3.39
C CYS A 47 -12.38 -1.46 -3.07
N GLY A 48 -12.95 -2.20 -4.02
CA GLY A 48 -14.18 -2.96 -3.78
C GLY A 48 -13.97 -4.09 -2.77
N PHE A 49 -12.82 -4.76 -2.86
CA PHE A 49 -12.43 -5.78 -1.90
C PHE A 49 -12.20 -5.17 -0.51
N ALA A 50 -11.59 -3.98 -0.45
CA ALA A 50 -11.40 -3.26 0.80
C ALA A 50 -12.74 -2.97 1.49
N GLU A 51 -13.73 -2.51 0.75
CA GLU A 51 -15.06 -2.23 1.29
C GLU A 51 -15.75 -3.51 1.77
N PHE A 52 -15.61 -4.60 1.02
CA PHE A 52 -16.13 -5.91 1.42
C PHE A 52 -15.51 -6.35 2.75
N LEU A 53 -14.20 -6.27 2.90
CA LEU A 53 -13.53 -6.63 4.13
C LEU A 53 -13.97 -5.75 5.30
N CYS A 54 -14.10 -4.44 5.08
CA CYS A 54 -14.53 -3.52 6.12
C CYS A 54 -15.94 -3.84 6.62
N ARG A 55 -16.85 -4.25 5.74
CA ARG A 55 -18.20 -4.70 6.16
C ARG A 55 -18.13 -5.93 7.04
N ASN A 56 -17.06 -6.66 7.00
CA ASN A 56 -16.84 -7.85 7.83
C ASN A 56 -15.89 -7.59 9.00
N GLY A 57 -15.64 -6.31 9.32
CA GLY A 57 -14.82 -5.93 10.46
C GLY A 57 -13.33 -6.08 10.24
N ILE A 58 -12.86 -6.14 9.00
CA ILE A 58 -11.46 -6.36 8.66
C ILE A 58 -10.93 -5.12 7.93
N ALA A 59 -9.83 -4.55 8.44
CA ALA A 59 -9.14 -3.46 7.78
C ALA A 59 -8.29 -3.99 6.60
N LEU A 60 -8.15 -3.18 5.56
CA LEU A 60 -7.21 -3.46 4.47
C LEU A 60 -6.21 -2.32 4.38
N VAL A 61 -4.94 -2.64 4.39
CA VAL A 61 -3.86 -1.66 4.30
C VAL A 61 -2.84 -2.10 3.26
N GLY A 62 -2.11 -1.16 2.71
CA GLY A 62 -1.06 -1.46 1.77
C GLY A 62 -0.57 -0.21 1.05
N ASN A 63 0.33 -0.41 0.12
CA ASN A 63 0.90 0.68 -0.65
C ASN A 63 1.02 0.26 -2.12
N ASP A 64 1.11 1.25 -3.01
CA ASP A 64 1.57 0.99 -4.36
C ASP A 64 3.06 0.68 -4.30
N HIS A 65 3.48 -0.45 -4.89
CA HIS A 65 4.90 -0.77 -4.99
C HIS A 65 5.65 0.29 -5.80
N ILE A 66 6.94 0.43 -5.54
CA ILE A 66 7.76 1.37 -6.33
C ILE A 66 7.59 1.06 -7.82
N GLY A 67 7.51 2.13 -8.63
CA GLY A 67 7.29 1.99 -10.06
C GLY A 67 5.86 1.65 -10.45
N HIS A 68 4.91 1.63 -9.52
CA HIS A 68 3.52 1.28 -9.77
C HIS A 68 2.58 2.34 -9.21
N GLY A 69 1.41 2.46 -9.84
CA GLY A 69 0.37 3.37 -9.38
C GLY A 69 0.87 4.79 -9.14
N ASN A 70 0.71 5.28 -7.93
CA ASN A 70 1.15 6.62 -7.52
C ASN A 70 2.51 6.63 -6.81
N SER A 71 3.24 5.51 -6.80
CA SER A 71 4.56 5.39 -6.21
C SER A 71 5.66 5.55 -7.27
N VAL A 72 5.58 6.64 -8.02
CA VAL A 72 6.56 6.99 -9.06
C VAL A 72 6.88 8.48 -8.96
N SER A 73 8.12 8.85 -9.27
CA SER A 73 8.54 10.24 -9.39
C SER A 73 8.22 10.80 -10.76
N ASP A 74 8.23 9.96 -11.77
CA ASP A 74 8.03 10.29 -13.16
C ASP A 74 7.29 9.12 -13.81
N ARG A 75 6.32 9.42 -14.68
CA ARG A 75 5.55 8.38 -15.38
C ARG A 75 6.42 7.48 -16.24
N ASP A 76 7.56 7.97 -16.73
CA ASP A 76 8.50 7.18 -17.49
C ASP A 76 9.17 6.09 -16.64
N MET A 77 9.02 6.18 -15.32
CA MET A 77 9.55 5.20 -14.37
C MET A 77 8.56 4.08 -14.04
N LEU A 78 7.38 4.07 -14.64
CA LEU A 78 6.39 3.02 -14.38
C LEU A 78 6.97 1.64 -14.70
N GLY A 79 6.85 0.73 -13.76
CA GLY A 79 7.38 -0.63 -13.85
C GLY A 79 8.85 -0.75 -13.46
N TYR A 80 9.53 0.36 -13.23
CA TYR A 80 10.94 0.35 -12.84
C TYR A 80 11.05 0.37 -11.31
N PHE A 81 11.81 -0.55 -10.75
CA PHE A 81 12.01 -0.61 -9.30
C PHE A 81 13.48 -0.79 -8.89
N GLY A 82 14.40 -0.28 -9.72
CA GLY A 82 15.82 -0.28 -9.43
C GLY A 82 16.61 -1.23 -10.31
N GLU A 83 17.89 -0.98 -10.40
CA GLU A 83 18.77 -1.76 -11.28
C GLU A 83 19.23 -3.05 -10.65
N ALA A 84 19.48 -3.05 -9.33
CA ALA A 84 19.94 -4.23 -8.61
C ALA A 84 19.15 -4.39 -7.32
N GLY A 85 18.65 -5.60 -7.08
CA GLY A 85 17.90 -5.90 -5.85
C GLY A 85 16.59 -5.19 -5.70
N GLY A 86 15.98 -4.73 -6.81
CA GLY A 86 14.75 -3.94 -6.78
C GLY A 86 13.60 -4.64 -6.08
N TYR A 87 13.49 -5.96 -6.24
CA TYR A 87 12.46 -6.74 -5.55
C TYR A 87 12.60 -6.65 -4.02
N MET A 88 13.81 -6.51 -3.50
CA MET A 88 14.03 -6.36 -2.06
C MET A 88 13.55 -5.00 -1.55
N TYR A 89 13.62 -3.95 -2.38
CA TYR A 89 13.05 -2.66 -2.01
C TYR A 89 11.53 -2.77 -1.84
N MET A 90 10.87 -3.53 -2.70
CA MET A 90 9.43 -3.76 -2.57
C MET A 90 9.10 -4.46 -1.25
N VAL A 91 9.87 -5.46 -0.87
CA VAL A 91 9.72 -6.17 0.40
C VAL A 91 9.96 -5.23 1.59
N LYS A 92 11.03 -4.45 1.54
CA LYS A 92 11.36 -3.50 2.61
C LYS A 92 10.31 -2.41 2.74
N ASP A 93 9.74 -1.95 1.62
CA ASP A 93 8.67 -0.96 1.62
C ASP A 93 7.41 -1.53 2.28
N LEU A 94 7.10 -2.81 2.05
CA LEU A 94 5.99 -3.48 2.75
C LEU A 94 6.23 -3.53 4.25
N HIS A 95 7.45 -3.73 4.70
CA HIS A 95 7.78 -3.68 6.13
C HIS A 95 7.53 -2.29 6.70
N ARG A 96 7.88 -1.23 5.98
CA ARG A 96 7.56 0.15 6.38
C ARG A 96 6.05 0.36 6.47
N MET A 97 5.31 -0.14 5.50
CA MET A 97 3.85 -0.05 5.48
C MET A 97 3.24 -0.76 6.68
N ARG A 98 3.77 -1.94 7.03
CA ARG A 98 3.31 -2.67 8.20
C ARG A 98 3.49 -1.86 9.48
N ALA A 99 4.66 -1.25 9.66
CA ALA A 99 4.94 -0.42 10.83
C ALA A 99 3.98 0.77 10.91
N LEU A 100 3.71 1.42 9.78
CA LEU A 100 2.75 2.52 9.70
C LEU A 100 1.35 2.08 10.10
N SER A 101 0.90 0.92 9.60
CA SER A 101 -0.46 0.44 9.87
C SER A 101 -0.67 0.13 11.36
N LEU A 102 0.36 -0.32 12.06
CA LEU A 102 0.29 -0.62 13.49
C LEU A 102 0.08 0.64 14.35
N ILE A 103 0.39 1.82 13.83
CA ILE A 103 0.14 3.08 14.52
C ILE A 103 -1.35 3.45 14.46
N HIS A 104 -2.02 3.09 13.36
CA HIS A 104 -3.41 3.49 13.08
C HIS A 104 -4.45 2.43 13.43
N ILE A 105 -4.03 1.21 13.60
CA ILE A 105 -4.90 0.07 13.94
C ILE A 105 -4.45 -0.53 15.29
#